data_aeaa874c706c2e4853a0a46dadf62478
#
_entry.id   aeaa874c706c2e4853a0a46dadf62478
#
_cell.length_a   1.000
_cell.length_b   1.000
_cell.length_c   1.000
_cell.angle_alpha   90.00
_cell.angle_beta   90.00
_cell.angle_gamma   90.00
#
_symmetry.space_group_name_H-M   'P 1'
#
loop_
_entity.id
_entity.type
_entity.pdbx_description
1 polymer ?
#
loop_
_entity_poly.entity_id
_entity_poly.type
_entity_poly.pdbx_seq_one_letter_code
_entity_poly.pdbx_strand_id
1 'polypeptide(L)'
;MTRQRREVYRVLQDQRDHPTANEVFVRVKRALPSISLATVYNCLEALVEHGLVRQVNFDRESSRFCPNIAEHGHFHDRRSGVIHDVHFKPGVSLADVLDLPPGTVISDIEITLRGELPSS
;
A
#
# COMPACT_ATOMS: atom_id res chain seq x y z
N MET A 1 4.32 -15.80 -13.93
CA MET A 1 4.69 -14.39 -13.68
C MET A 1 5.89 -14.02 -14.55
N THR A 2 5.84 -12.89 -15.23
CA THR A 2 6.96 -12.42 -16.06
C THR A 2 8.13 -11.98 -15.20
N ARG A 3 9.31 -11.86 -15.81
CA ARG A 3 10.50 -11.37 -15.12
C ARG A 3 10.31 -9.96 -14.56
N GLN A 4 9.68 -9.07 -15.35
CA GLN A 4 9.42 -7.70 -14.93
C GLN A 4 8.47 -7.64 -13.73
N ARG A 5 7.36 -8.39 -13.76
CA ARG A 5 6.39 -8.45 -12.66
C ARG A 5 7.02 -9.00 -11.40
N ARG A 6 7.86 -10.03 -11.54
CA ARG A 6 8.56 -10.64 -10.41
C ARG A 6 9.50 -9.64 -9.74
N GLU A 7 10.22 -8.88 -10.53
CA GLU A 7 11.16 -7.89 -10.01
C GLU A 7 10.43 -6.73 -9.32
N VAL A 8 9.33 -6.25 -9.90
CA VAL A 8 8.48 -5.21 -9.27
C VAL A 8 7.95 -5.71 -7.93
N TYR A 9 7.45 -6.94 -7.89
CA TYR A 9 6.93 -7.53 -6.65
C TYR A 9 8.03 -7.68 -5.59
N ARG A 10 9.23 -8.11 -6.01
CA ARG A 10 10.39 -8.26 -5.12
C ARG A 10 10.77 -6.92 -4.47
N VAL A 11 10.81 -5.86 -5.25
CA VAL A 11 11.12 -4.52 -4.75
C VAL A 11 10.10 -4.08 -3.68
N LEU A 12 8.82 -4.36 -3.89
CA LEU A 12 7.78 -4.02 -2.92
C LEU A 12 7.92 -4.84 -1.64
N GLN A 13 8.34 -6.10 -1.73
CA GLN A 13 8.54 -6.96 -0.57
C GLN A 13 9.79 -6.61 0.23
N ASP A 14 10.87 -6.21 -0.45
CA ASP A 14 12.14 -5.89 0.19
C ASP A 14 12.06 -4.63 1.04
N GLN A 15 11.29 -3.66 0.60
CA GLN A 15 11.19 -2.36 1.26
C GLN A 15 9.73 -1.95 1.37
N ARG A 16 9.13 -2.23 2.53
CA ARG A 16 7.69 -2.02 2.76
C ARG A 16 7.38 -0.61 3.25
N ASP A 17 7.81 0.37 2.47
CA ASP A 17 7.63 1.80 2.79
C ASP A 17 6.53 2.47 1.97
N HIS A 18 5.67 1.69 1.33
CA HIS A 18 4.53 2.17 0.52
C HIS A 18 4.98 3.10 -0.60
N PRO A 19 5.80 2.62 -1.54
CA PRO A 19 6.32 3.47 -2.60
C PRO A 19 5.28 3.84 -3.64
N THR A 20 5.49 4.99 -4.29
CA THR A 20 4.77 5.36 -5.51
C THR A 20 5.31 4.56 -6.69
N ALA A 21 4.60 4.59 -7.83
CA ALA A 21 5.07 3.93 -9.04
C ALA A 21 6.42 4.47 -9.50
N ASN A 22 6.66 5.79 -9.38
CA ASN A 22 7.93 6.40 -9.73
C ASN A 22 9.08 5.89 -8.84
N GLU A 23 8.82 5.75 -7.55
CA GLU A 23 9.81 5.22 -6.61
C GLU A 23 10.11 3.74 -6.91
N VAL A 24 9.10 2.96 -7.24
CA VAL A 24 9.27 1.56 -7.66
C VAL A 24 10.12 1.51 -8.94
N PHE A 25 9.82 2.36 -9.90
CA PHE A 25 10.58 2.45 -11.16
C PHE A 25 12.06 2.68 -10.91
N VAL A 26 12.40 3.64 -10.07
CA VAL A 26 13.81 3.95 -9.74
C VAL A 26 14.50 2.73 -9.14
N ARG A 27 13.83 2.01 -8.26
CA ARG A 27 14.39 0.82 -7.60
C ARG A 27 14.52 -0.37 -8.53
N VAL A 28 13.51 -0.63 -9.36
CA VAL A 28 13.52 -1.76 -10.32
C VAL A 28 14.57 -1.54 -11.41
N LYS A 29 14.79 -0.30 -11.79
CA LYS A 29 15.74 0.04 -12.84
C LYS A 29 17.18 -0.38 -12.51
N ARG A 30 17.49 -0.56 -11.23
CA ARG A 30 18.81 -1.07 -10.80
C ARG A 30 19.05 -2.49 -11.29
N ALA A 31 18.03 -3.33 -11.28
CA ALA A 31 18.12 -4.72 -11.74
C ALA A 31 17.75 -4.88 -13.21
N LEU A 32 16.87 -4.03 -13.72
CA LEU A 32 16.36 -4.07 -15.10
C LEU A 32 16.53 -2.68 -15.74
N PRO A 33 17.76 -2.32 -16.18
CA PRO A 33 18.04 -0.97 -16.67
C PRO A 33 17.20 -0.54 -17.87
N SER A 34 16.69 -1.48 -18.65
CA SER A 34 15.90 -1.19 -19.85
C SER A 34 14.40 -1.06 -19.58
N ILE A 35 13.96 -1.24 -18.34
CA ILE A 35 12.54 -1.17 -18.02
C ILE A 35 12.03 0.26 -18.18
N SER A 36 10.80 0.40 -18.71
CA SER A 36 10.15 1.70 -18.85
C SER A 36 9.18 1.93 -17.67
N LEU A 37 8.87 3.20 -17.42
CA LEU A 37 7.87 3.57 -16.42
C LEU A 37 6.51 2.98 -16.77
N ALA A 38 6.14 2.97 -18.05
CA ALA A 38 4.88 2.38 -18.51
C ALA A 38 4.81 0.88 -18.16
N THR A 39 5.92 0.16 -18.31
CA THR A 39 5.99 -1.26 -17.95
C THR A 39 5.81 -1.45 -16.44
N VAL A 40 6.40 -0.57 -15.62
CA VAL A 40 6.24 -0.61 -14.17
C VAL A 40 4.76 -0.42 -13.79
N TYR A 41 4.08 0.56 -14.39
CA TYR A 41 2.65 0.77 -14.16
C TYR A 41 1.83 -0.46 -14.53
N ASN A 42 2.11 -1.08 -15.69
CA ASN A 42 1.42 -2.29 -16.13
C ASN A 42 1.65 -3.45 -15.17
N CYS A 43 2.87 -3.60 -14.67
CA CYS A 43 3.19 -4.63 -13.67
C CYS A 43 2.43 -4.40 -12.36
N LEU A 44 2.39 -3.16 -11.89
CA LEU A 44 1.66 -2.83 -10.65
C LEU A 44 0.17 -3.09 -10.80
N GLU A 45 -0.43 -2.69 -11.94
CA GLU A 45 -1.84 -2.97 -12.23
C GLU A 45 -2.13 -4.47 -12.19
N ALA A 46 -1.29 -5.27 -12.83
CA ALA A 46 -1.47 -6.73 -12.85
C ALA A 46 -1.37 -7.33 -11.46
N LEU A 47 -0.43 -6.87 -10.64
CA LEU A 47 -0.27 -7.34 -9.27
C LEU A 47 -1.48 -6.97 -8.40
N VAL A 48 -2.05 -5.79 -8.59
CA VAL A 48 -3.27 -5.36 -7.89
C VAL A 48 -4.45 -6.23 -8.33
N GLU A 49 -4.62 -6.46 -9.62
CA GLU A 49 -5.69 -7.29 -10.16
C GLU A 49 -5.65 -8.72 -9.65
N HIS A 50 -4.44 -9.26 -9.45
CA HIS A 50 -4.26 -10.62 -8.93
C HIS A 50 -4.29 -10.69 -7.41
N GLY A 51 -4.55 -9.59 -6.72
CA GLY A 51 -4.67 -9.57 -5.27
C GLY A 51 -3.34 -9.72 -4.51
N LEU A 52 -2.21 -9.52 -5.18
CA LEU A 52 -0.87 -9.64 -4.58
C LEU A 52 -0.38 -8.33 -3.98
N VAL A 53 -0.93 -7.22 -4.42
CA VAL A 53 -0.53 -5.86 -4.01
C VAL A 53 -1.79 -5.03 -3.81
N ARG A 54 -1.78 -4.17 -2.81
CA ARG A 54 -2.84 -3.21 -2.54
C ARG A 54 -2.40 -1.82 -3.03
N GLN A 55 -3.29 -1.13 -3.73
CA GLN A 55 -3.09 0.26 -4.11
C GLN A 55 -3.77 1.14 -3.06
N VAL A 56 -3.01 2.09 -2.53
CA VAL A 56 -3.49 3.03 -1.52
C VAL A 56 -3.50 4.43 -2.12
N ASN A 57 -4.65 5.08 -2.08
CA ASN A 57 -4.84 6.41 -2.64
C ASN A 57 -4.98 7.43 -1.52
N PHE A 58 -4.20 8.52 -1.62
CA PHE A 58 -4.30 9.66 -0.70
C PHE A 58 -4.74 10.88 -1.50
N ASP A 59 -5.50 11.77 -0.86
CA ASP A 59 -5.98 12.98 -1.51
C ASP A 59 -4.81 13.81 -2.04
N ARG A 60 -4.87 14.17 -3.33
CA ARG A 60 -3.89 15.03 -4.01
C ARG A 60 -2.46 14.49 -4.04
N GLU A 61 -2.28 13.21 -3.76
CA GLU A 61 -0.98 12.56 -3.83
C GLU A 61 -1.02 11.42 -4.85
N SER A 62 0.16 11.02 -5.32
CA SER A 62 0.29 9.84 -6.15
C SER A 62 -0.11 8.59 -5.37
N SER A 63 -0.71 7.63 -6.05
CA SER A 63 -1.05 6.33 -5.46
C SER A 63 0.20 5.63 -4.95
N ARG A 64 0.06 4.92 -3.84
CA ARG A 64 1.13 4.12 -3.23
C ARG A 64 0.73 2.66 -3.24
N PHE A 65 1.70 1.78 -3.15
CA PHE A 65 1.51 0.34 -3.31
C PHE A 65 2.08 -0.41 -2.12
N CYS A 66 1.40 -1.47 -1.71
CA CYS A 66 1.76 -2.26 -0.55
C CYS A 66 1.50 -3.74 -0.82
N PRO A 67 2.48 -4.65 -0.58
CA PRO A 67 2.25 -6.09 -0.73
C PRO A 67 1.47 -6.70 0.41
N ASN A 68 1.17 -5.96 1.47
CA ASN A 68 0.38 -6.44 2.58
C ASN A 68 -1.10 -6.34 2.26
N ILE A 69 -1.74 -7.48 1.99
CA ILE A 69 -3.16 -7.56 1.64
C ILE A 69 -4.06 -7.83 2.85
N ALA A 70 -3.49 -7.98 4.05
CA ALA A 70 -4.26 -8.15 5.28
C ALA A 70 -4.99 -6.84 5.63
N GLU A 71 -6.10 -6.96 6.34
CA GLU A 71 -6.84 -5.79 6.82
C GLU A 71 -5.96 -4.96 7.75
N HIS A 72 -5.72 -3.72 7.39
CA HIS A 72 -4.92 -2.80 8.18
C HIS A 72 -5.21 -1.35 7.74
N GLY A 73 -4.80 -0.40 8.57
CA GLY A 73 -4.84 1.01 8.21
C GLY A 73 -3.46 1.51 7.81
N HIS A 74 -3.43 2.75 7.38
CA HIS A 74 -2.18 3.45 7.05
C HIS A 74 -2.11 4.75 7.83
N PHE A 75 -0.94 5.08 8.32
CA PHE A 75 -0.65 6.35 8.97
C PHE A 75 0.33 7.13 8.12
N HIS A 76 -0.11 8.29 7.64
CA HIS A 76 0.73 9.20 6.87
C HIS A 76 1.41 10.18 7.83
N ASP A 77 2.69 9.97 8.08
CA ASP A 77 3.50 10.87 8.89
C ASP A 77 3.90 12.08 8.04
N ARG A 78 3.28 13.23 8.32
CA ARG A 78 3.52 14.45 7.55
C ARG A 78 4.92 15.02 7.75
N ARG A 79 5.56 14.69 8.86
CA ARG A 79 6.90 15.18 9.17
C ARG A 79 7.96 14.50 8.30
N SER A 80 7.91 13.18 8.22
CA SER A 80 8.89 12.39 7.45
C SER A 80 8.43 12.08 6.03
N GLY A 81 7.12 12.17 5.75
CA GLY A 81 6.51 11.73 4.50
C GLY A 81 6.39 10.21 4.38
N VAL A 82 6.73 9.47 5.41
CA VAL A 82 6.67 8.01 5.40
C VAL A 82 5.25 7.54 5.73
N ILE A 83 4.82 6.49 5.03
CA ILE A 83 3.54 5.82 5.27
C ILE A 83 3.81 4.57 6.09
N HIS A 84 3.18 4.47 7.26
CA HIS A 84 3.31 3.32 8.15
C HIS A 84 2.05 2.47 8.13
N ASP A 85 2.21 1.15 8.21
CA ASP A 85 1.09 0.25 8.44
C ASP A 85 0.62 0.37 9.89
N VAL A 86 -0.69 0.42 10.06
CA VAL A 86 -1.33 0.43 11.38
C VAL A 86 -2.26 -0.76 11.45
N HIS A 87 -2.09 -1.59 12.47
CA HIS A 87 -2.88 -2.79 12.66
C HIS A 87 -3.92 -2.59 13.76
N PHE A 88 -5.05 -3.24 13.62
CA PHE A 88 -6.06 -3.25 14.68
C PHE A 88 -5.55 -4.03 15.88
N LYS A 89 -5.90 -3.56 17.08
CA LYS A 89 -5.60 -4.33 18.30
C LYS A 89 -6.35 -5.66 18.27
N PRO A 90 -5.74 -6.75 18.73
CA PRO A 90 -6.42 -8.04 18.79
C PRO A 90 -7.70 -7.96 19.61
N GLY A 91 -8.74 -8.65 19.15
CA GLY A 91 -10.01 -8.71 19.84
C GLY A 91 -10.92 -7.50 19.70
N VAL A 92 -10.50 -6.48 18.95
CA VAL A 92 -11.32 -5.31 18.66
C VAL A 92 -11.88 -5.42 17.26
N SER A 93 -13.21 -5.35 17.14
CA SER A 93 -13.88 -5.25 15.84
C SER A 93 -14.22 -3.80 15.55
N LEU A 94 -13.97 -3.35 14.33
CA LEU A 94 -14.35 -2.00 13.93
C LEU A 94 -15.85 -1.80 14.01
N ALA A 95 -16.63 -2.85 13.75
CA ALA A 95 -18.09 -2.80 13.88
C ALA A 95 -18.54 -2.46 15.31
N ASP A 96 -17.73 -2.81 16.33
CA ASP A 96 -18.05 -2.56 17.74
C ASP A 96 -17.87 -1.08 18.12
N VAL A 97 -17.05 -0.34 17.37
CA VAL A 97 -16.78 1.07 17.65
C VAL A 97 -17.52 2.03 16.71
N LEU A 98 -18.20 1.49 15.69
CA LEU A 98 -18.98 2.28 14.74
C LEU A 98 -20.47 2.11 15.04
N ASP A 99 -21.21 3.21 14.90
CA ASP A 99 -22.67 3.21 15.02
C ASP A 99 -23.27 2.81 13.69
N LEU A 100 -23.56 1.54 13.52
CA LEU A 100 -24.11 0.98 12.29
C LEU A 100 -25.46 0.31 12.57
N PRO A 101 -26.40 0.31 11.59
CA PRO A 101 -27.64 -0.41 11.72
C PRO A 101 -27.42 -1.90 11.96
N PRO A 102 -28.28 -2.55 12.76
CA PRO A 102 -28.18 -4.01 12.97
C PRO A 102 -28.24 -4.77 11.65
N GLY A 103 -27.41 -5.78 11.50
CA GLY A 103 -27.34 -6.59 10.28
C GLY A 103 -26.48 -6.02 9.18
N THR A 104 -25.78 -4.92 9.44
CA THR A 104 -24.83 -4.36 8.45
C THR A 104 -23.68 -5.34 8.22
N VAL A 105 -23.39 -5.61 6.94
CA VAL A 105 -22.25 -6.43 6.53
C VAL A 105 -21.18 -5.51 5.98
N ILE A 106 -19.98 -5.57 6.56
CA ILE A 106 -18.82 -4.77 6.09
C ILE A 106 -18.01 -5.65 5.15
N SER A 107 -17.92 -5.26 3.89
CA SER A 107 -17.19 -6.01 2.86
C SER A 107 -15.73 -5.60 2.77
N ASP A 108 -15.42 -4.35 3.11
CA ASP A 108 -14.05 -3.83 3.05
C ASP A 108 -13.90 -2.67 4.03
N ILE A 109 -12.67 -2.50 4.52
CA ILE A 109 -12.33 -1.42 5.44
C ILE A 109 -11.04 -0.78 4.95
N GLU A 110 -11.07 0.53 4.80
CA GLU A 110 -9.89 1.30 4.48
C GLU A 110 -9.79 2.46 5.46
N ILE A 111 -8.66 2.53 6.19
CA ILE A 111 -8.43 3.56 7.20
C ILE A 111 -7.16 4.31 6.83
N THR A 112 -7.26 5.62 6.75
CA THR A 112 -6.13 6.49 6.53
C THR A 112 -6.06 7.51 7.66
N LEU A 113 -4.94 7.50 8.39
CA LEU A 113 -4.66 8.47 9.42
C LEU A 113 -3.57 9.42 8.92
N ARG A 114 -3.71 10.69 9.25
CA ARG A 114 -2.71 11.71 8.91
C ARG A 114 -2.34 12.47 10.17
N GLY A 115 -1.07 12.71 10.33
CA GLY A 115 -0.59 13.45 11.48
C GLY A 115 0.91 13.31 11.64
N GLU A 116 1.37 13.32 12.87
CA GLU A 116 2.78 13.18 13.20
C GLU A 116 2.96 12.12 14.28
N LEU A 117 3.92 11.23 14.05
CA LEU A 117 4.31 10.26 15.06
C LEU A 117 5.16 10.97 16.13
N PRO A 118 5.19 10.45 17.37
CA PRO A 118 6.04 11.02 18.40
C PRO A 118 7.50 10.90 17.99
N SER A 119 8.27 11.96 18.23
CA SER A 119 9.71 11.90 18.05
C SER A 119 10.32 11.06 19.16
N SER A 120 11.12 10.09 18.79
CA SER A 120 11.81 9.20 19.71
C SER A 120 13.14 9.80 20.16
#